data_2b443f773605b5f35455e02f4bd1d521
#
_entry.id   2b443f773605b5f35455e02f4bd1d521
#
_cell.length_a   1.000
_cell.length_b   1.000
_cell.length_c   1.000
_cell.angle_alpha   90.00
_cell.angle_beta   90.00
_cell.angle_gamma   90.00
#
_symmetry.space_group_name_H-M   'P 1'
#
loop_
_entity.id
_entity.type
_entity.pdbx_description
1 polymer ?
#
loop_
_entity_poly.entity_id
_entity_poly.type
_entity_poly.pdbx_seq_one_letter_code
_entity_poly.pdbx_strand_id
1 'polypeptide(L)'
;MNVDRGAGDGGHERLRGEPERRREADGGGDREAGGSGASGASASGTPRLHLAPSPHIHSPDSTPRIMWTVVATLVPVIAASTWFFGLSALLVLAAATLGCLIIERTLGERGSVGDGSAVITGLLLGLTLPAGIPLWMAFLGGAFAIGFGKLIFGGLGQNIFNPALLGRAFLQAAFPTALTTWPALAERWTHIYASNLALPLLSPGKVDVVTMATPLGLMKFEHQGTDLLKLAIGNTGGSLGETAGVLILVCGAYLAWKRYLNWRIPVAIFAAVAALSALLHAVRPSLPGAPFMLLSGGLILGAVYMATDMVTSPVTNLGSWIFGLGIGLITVVIRLWGGLAEGVMYSILFMNALVPFIDQATRPATFGTRAARKETA
;
A
#
# COMPACT_ATOMS: atom_id res chain seq x y z
N MET A 1 39.04 -19.32 48.20
CA MET A 1 38.28 -20.19 49.09
C MET A 1 37.41 -21.02 48.16
N ASN A 2 37.93 -22.08 47.57
CA ASN A 2 37.89 -23.47 48.05
C ASN A 2 36.43 -23.92 48.30
N VAL A 3 35.84 -24.93 47.74
CA VAL A 3 36.19 -26.33 47.43
C VAL A 3 34.88 -26.94 46.94
N ASP A 4 34.69 -27.70 46.03
CA ASP A 4 35.18 -28.98 45.50
C ASP A 4 33.97 -29.89 45.06
N ARG A 5 34.05 -30.44 43.90
CA ARG A 5 33.86 -31.84 43.47
C ARG A 5 32.56 -32.59 43.77
N GLY A 6 32.11 -33.25 42.70
CA GLY A 6 31.29 -34.45 42.72
C GLY A 6 30.83 -34.84 41.33
N ALA A 7 31.49 -35.62 40.70
CA ALA A 7 31.60 -36.61 39.70
C ALA A 7 30.66 -37.82 39.94
N GLY A 8 30.19 -38.39 38.83
CA GLY A 8 29.52 -39.70 38.73
C GLY A 8 28.71 -39.72 37.44
N ASP A 9 29.17 -40.17 36.34
CA ASP A 9 29.55 -41.47 35.79
C ASP A 9 28.39 -42.46 35.57
N GLY A 10 28.34 -43.03 34.39
CA GLY A 10 27.62 -44.22 33.98
C GLY A 10 26.38 -43.95 33.15
N GLY A 11 26.21 -44.39 31.91
CA GLY A 11 26.86 -45.41 31.12
C GLY A 11 26.05 -45.60 29.87
N HIS A 12 26.73 -45.88 28.83
CA HIS A 12 26.42 -46.61 27.63
C HIS A 12 25.01 -47.16 27.39
N GLU A 13 24.44 -46.86 26.18
CA GLU A 13 24.17 -47.98 25.28
C GLU A 13 23.99 -47.51 23.83
N ARG A 14 24.93 -47.95 23.01
CA ARG A 14 24.87 -47.90 21.54
C ARG A 14 24.11 -49.13 21.09
N LEU A 15 23.16 -49.02 20.21
CA LEU A 15 22.84 -50.09 19.29
C LEU A 15 22.85 -49.57 17.85
N ARG A 16 23.86 -49.99 17.16
CA ARG A 16 24.01 -50.06 15.70
C ARG A 16 23.04 -51.10 15.17
N GLY A 17 22.62 -50.95 13.93
CA GLY A 17 22.02 -52.04 13.13
C GLY A 17 21.52 -51.54 11.78
N GLU A 18 22.40 -51.30 10.83
CA GLU A 18 22.20 -51.57 9.40
C GLU A 18 22.32 -53.06 9.13
N PRO A 19 22.16 -53.60 7.89
CA PRO A 19 21.61 -53.09 6.62
C PRO A 19 20.80 -54.15 5.81
N GLU A 20 20.42 -53.72 4.57
CA GLU A 20 20.29 -54.52 3.33
C GLU A 20 19.35 -55.73 3.25
N ARG A 21 18.51 -55.73 2.21
CA ARG A 21 18.71 -56.54 1.01
C ARG A 21 17.72 -56.24 -0.11
N ARG A 22 18.31 -55.90 -1.24
CA ARG A 22 17.79 -56.09 -2.60
C ARG A 22 17.24 -57.52 -2.79
N ARG A 23 16.22 -57.63 -3.60
CA ARG A 23 16.05 -58.71 -4.59
C ARG A 23 15.36 -58.22 -5.83
N GLU A 24 16.12 -58.16 -6.89
CA GLU A 24 15.72 -58.27 -8.29
C GLU A 24 15.29 -59.73 -8.57
N ALA A 25 14.34 -59.87 -9.50
CA ALA A 25 14.18 -60.92 -10.51
C ALA A 25 12.83 -60.64 -11.20
N ASP A 26 12.77 -60.19 -12.39
CA ASP A 26 13.06 -60.80 -13.71
C ASP A 26 11.99 -61.79 -14.18
N GLY A 27 11.56 -61.64 -15.48
CA GLY A 27 10.83 -62.60 -16.29
C GLY A 27 9.40 -62.19 -16.64
N GLY A 28 9.05 -61.58 -17.73
CA GLY A 28 9.12 -62.08 -19.10
C GLY A 28 7.79 -62.72 -19.51
N GLY A 29 7.19 -62.28 -20.60
CA GLY A 29 6.23 -63.13 -21.31
C GLY A 29 5.03 -62.39 -21.92
N ASP A 30 5.21 -62.01 -23.17
CA ASP A 30 4.16 -61.66 -24.13
C ASP A 30 3.04 -62.74 -24.20
N ARG A 31 1.84 -62.28 -24.47
CA ARG A 31 0.94 -62.91 -25.51
C ARG A 31 -0.31 -62.07 -25.73
N GLU A 32 -0.43 -61.57 -26.93
CA GLU A 32 -1.68 -61.15 -27.58
C GLU A 32 -2.69 -62.29 -27.61
N ALA A 33 -3.95 -61.95 -27.42
CA ALA A 33 -5.03 -62.55 -28.18
C ALA A 33 -6.31 -61.75 -27.98
N GLY A 34 -6.90 -61.36 -29.09
CA GLY A 34 -8.10 -60.60 -29.24
C GLY A 34 -9.36 -61.41 -28.87
N GLY A 35 -10.41 -60.67 -28.68
CA GLY A 35 -11.75 -61.23 -28.44
C GLY A 35 -12.77 -60.10 -28.36
N SER A 36 -13.48 -59.89 -29.44
CA SER A 36 -14.67 -59.07 -29.61
C SER A 36 -15.83 -59.50 -28.71
N GLY A 37 -16.61 -58.53 -28.23
CA GLY A 37 -18.01 -58.81 -28.04
C GLY A 37 -18.63 -58.35 -26.75
N ALA A 38 -19.67 -57.50 -26.96
CA ALA A 38 -20.88 -57.39 -26.18
C ALA A 38 -20.92 -56.41 -24.99
N SER A 39 -21.54 -55.30 -25.30
CA SER A 39 -22.72 -54.68 -24.65
C SER A 39 -22.88 -54.82 -23.12
N GLY A 40 -22.95 -53.72 -22.48
CA GLY A 40 -23.98 -53.48 -21.49
C GLY A 40 -23.71 -53.95 -20.08
N ALA A 41 -23.08 -53.16 -19.28
CA ALA A 41 -23.40 -53.09 -17.87
C ALA A 41 -23.17 -51.68 -17.38
N SER A 42 -24.24 -51.04 -17.01
CA SER A 42 -24.23 -49.81 -16.24
C SER A 42 -23.38 -50.01 -14.99
N ALA A 43 -22.13 -49.58 -15.05
CA ALA A 43 -21.30 -49.45 -13.86
C ALA A 43 -21.98 -48.41 -12.99
N SER A 44 -22.67 -48.84 -11.95
CA SER A 44 -23.03 -48.05 -10.78
C SER A 44 -21.78 -47.33 -10.30
N GLY A 45 -21.65 -46.08 -10.79
CA GLY A 45 -20.53 -45.24 -10.36
C GLY A 45 -20.68 -44.97 -8.89
N THR A 46 -19.95 -45.71 -8.10
CA THR A 46 -19.69 -45.29 -6.71
C THR A 46 -19.18 -43.87 -6.74
N PRO A 47 -19.87 -42.93 -6.03
CA PRO A 47 -19.43 -41.55 -6.01
C PRO A 47 -17.99 -41.51 -5.50
N ARG A 48 -17.08 -41.10 -6.38
CA ARG A 48 -15.69 -40.89 -5.99
C ARG A 48 -15.65 -39.70 -5.05
N LEU A 49 -15.44 -39.97 -3.77
CA LEU A 49 -15.19 -38.92 -2.78
C LEU A 49 -13.87 -38.25 -3.10
N HIS A 50 -13.91 -36.99 -3.54
CA HIS A 50 -12.72 -36.17 -3.67
C HIS A 50 -12.36 -35.58 -2.29
N LEU A 51 -11.33 -36.11 -1.67
CA LEU A 51 -10.70 -35.51 -0.51
C LEU A 51 -9.90 -34.29 -1.00
N ALA A 52 -10.43 -33.09 -0.82
CA ALA A 52 -9.70 -31.85 -1.05
C ALA A 52 -9.17 -31.33 0.30
N PRO A 53 -7.89 -30.90 0.37
CA PRO A 53 -7.39 -30.25 1.57
C PRO A 53 -8.14 -28.93 1.83
N SER A 54 -8.32 -28.57 3.10
CA SER A 54 -8.86 -27.28 3.51
C SER A 54 -7.94 -26.12 3.02
N PRO A 55 -8.50 -24.96 2.61
CA PRO A 55 -9.92 -24.59 2.63
C PRO A 55 -10.70 -25.10 1.40
N HIS A 56 -11.93 -25.53 1.61
CA HIS A 56 -12.80 -26.08 0.54
C HIS A 56 -13.42 -25.00 -0.34
N ILE A 57 -13.43 -23.74 0.12
CA ILE A 57 -13.94 -22.59 -0.63
C ILE A 57 -12.75 -21.80 -1.14
N HIS A 58 -12.61 -21.73 -2.46
CA HIS A 58 -11.56 -20.95 -3.13
C HIS A 58 -12.19 -19.75 -3.84
N SER A 59 -11.59 -18.57 -3.64
CA SER A 59 -11.90 -17.41 -4.47
C SER A 59 -11.18 -17.56 -5.82
N PRO A 60 -11.79 -17.16 -6.95
CA PRO A 60 -11.11 -17.07 -8.24
C PRO A 60 -10.05 -15.97 -8.28
N ASP A 61 -10.05 -15.06 -7.29
CA ASP A 61 -9.13 -13.95 -7.20
C ASP A 61 -7.88 -14.33 -6.41
N SER A 62 -6.74 -14.26 -7.05
CA SER A 62 -5.42 -14.42 -6.43
C SER A 62 -4.83 -13.05 -6.04
N THR A 63 -3.96 -13.04 -5.03
CA THR A 63 -3.25 -11.80 -4.60
C THR A 63 -2.57 -11.08 -5.77
N PRO A 64 -1.81 -11.76 -6.66
CA PRO A 64 -1.22 -11.09 -7.82
C PRO A 64 -2.26 -10.47 -8.75
N ARG A 65 -3.41 -11.15 -8.98
CA ARG A 65 -4.47 -10.62 -9.84
C ARG A 65 -5.06 -9.32 -9.26
N ILE A 66 -5.29 -9.27 -7.95
CA ILE A 66 -5.79 -8.07 -7.28
C ILE A 66 -4.75 -6.95 -7.42
N MET A 67 -3.48 -7.21 -7.10
CA MET A 67 -2.40 -6.23 -7.17
C MET A 67 -2.22 -5.66 -8.59
N TRP A 68 -2.18 -6.50 -9.61
CA TRP A 68 -2.08 -6.04 -11.00
C TRP A 68 -3.33 -5.28 -11.47
N THR A 69 -4.51 -5.58 -10.92
CA THR A 69 -5.72 -4.78 -11.19
C THR A 69 -5.59 -3.38 -10.58
N VAL A 70 -5.02 -3.26 -9.37
CA VAL A 70 -4.73 -1.95 -8.76
C VAL A 70 -3.72 -1.18 -9.62
N VAL A 71 -2.64 -1.82 -10.08
CA VAL A 71 -1.68 -1.19 -11.03
C VAL A 71 -2.39 -0.68 -12.29
N ALA A 72 -3.28 -1.49 -12.87
CA ALA A 72 -4.04 -1.08 -14.05
C ALA A 72 -4.92 0.16 -13.82
N THR A 73 -5.51 0.29 -12.63
CA THR A 73 -6.29 1.49 -12.26
C THR A 73 -5.44 2.73 -12.00
N LEU A 74 -4.14 2.58 -11.74
CA LEU A 74 -3.20 3.70 -11.63
C LEU A 74 -2.74 4.22 -13.00
N VAL A 75 -2.84 3.43 -14.08
CA VAL A 75 -2.39 3.85 -15.43
C VAL A 75 -3.07 5.15 -15.90
N PRO A 76 -4.40 5.33 -15.80
CA PRO A 76 -5.04 6.60 -16.16
C PRO A 76 -4.52 7.78 -15.32
N VAL A 77 -4.26 7.56 -14.02
CA VAL A 77 -3.72 8.59 -13.12
C VAL A 77 -2.30 8.99 -13.55
N ILE A 78 -1.48 8.01 -13.92
CA ILE A 78 -0.11 8.23 -14.44
C ILE A 78 -0.17 9.01 -15.75
N ALA A 79 -1.09 8.67 -16.64
CA ALA A 79 -1.28 9.40 -17.89
C ALA A 79 -1.66 10.87 -17.66
N ALA A 80 -2.58 11.14 -16.73
CA ALA A 80 -2.93 12.49 -16.34
C ALA A 80 -1.74 13.25 -15.73
N SER A 81 -1.00 12.62 -14.83
CA SER A 81 0.21 13.21 -14.23
C SER A 81 1.27 13.56 -15.29
N THR A 82 1.45 12.67 -16.29
CA THR A 82 2.37 12.90 -17.40
C THR A 82 1.90 14.05 -18.29
N TRP A 83 0.61 14.22 -18.46
CA TRP A 83 0.05 15.33 -19.23
C TRP A 83 0.35 16.69 -18.58
N PHE A 84 0.23 16.78 -17.25
CA PHE A 84 0.44 18.03 -16.51
C PHE A 84 1.90 18.34 -16.19
N PHE A 85 2.71 17.33 -15.89
CA PHE A 85 4.11 17.50 -15.45
C PHE A 85 5.16 17.03 -16.46
N GLY A 86 4.72 16.57 -17.62
CA GLY A 86 5.61 16.11 -18.66
C GLY A 86 6.28 14.76 -18.38
N LEU A 87 7.32 14.45 -19.16
CA LEU A 87 8.08 13.21 -19.08
C LEU A 87 8.76 13.02 -17.70
N SER A 88 9.01 14.10 -16.98
CA SER A 88 9.55 14.05 -15.61
C SER A 88 8.69 13.20 -14.68
N ALA A 89 7.37 13.22 -14.82
CA ALA A 89 6.48 12.39 -14.03
C ALA A 89 6.80 10.90 -14.21
N LEU A 90 6.97 10.45 -15.46
CA LEU A 90 7.34 9.05 -15.76
C LEU A 90 8.73 8.70 -15.23
N LEU A 91 9.70 9.61 -15.31
CA LEU A 91 11.05 9.37 -14.81
C LEU A 91 11.05 9.20 -13.28
N VAL A 92 10.32 10.05 -12.55
CA VAL A 92 10.20 9.95 -11.08
C VAL A 92 9.49 8.65 -10.68
N LEU A 93 8.39 8.31 -11.35
CA LEU A 93 7.66 7.05 -11.12
C LEU A 93 8.55 5.83 -11.41
N ALA A 94 9.28 5.86 -12.52
CA ALA A 94 10.20 4.78 -12.88
C ALA A 94 11.35 4.65 -11.87
N ALA A 95 11.95 5.76 -11.44
CA ALA A 95 13.02 5.74 -10.45
C ALA A 95 12.57 5.19 -9.11
N ALA A 96 11.42 5.62 -8.58
CA ALA A 96 10.84 5.11 -7.34
C ALA A 96 10.51 3.60 -7.46
N THR A 97 9.90 3.20 -8.57
CA THR A 97 9.53 1.78 -8.82
C THR A 97 10.77 0.90 -8.97
N LEU A 98 11.80 1.37 -9.68
CA LEU A 98 13.07 0.66 -9.80
C LEU A 98 13.75 0.48 -8.43
N GLY A 99 13.72 1.51 -7.56
CA GLY A 99 14.21 1.40 -6.19
C GLY A 99 13.51 0.29 -5.42
N CYS A 100 12.18 0.23 -5.51
CA CYS A 100 11.38 -0.84 -4.90
C CYS A 100 11.73 -2.22 -5.46
N LEU A 101 11.78 -2.37 -6.78
CA LEU A 101 12.01 -3.65 -7.45
C LEU A 101 13.42 -4.19 -7.20
N ILE A 102 14.45 -3.35 -7.23
CA ILE A 102 15.83 -3.76 -7.00
C ILE A 102 15.99 -4.27 -5.57
N ILE A 103 15.49 -3.56 -4.57
CA ILE A 103 15.58 -4.01 -3.18
C ILE A 103 14.78 -5.30 -2.95
N GLU A 104 13.58 -5.40 -3.49
CA GLU A 104 12.79 -6.61 -3.35
C GLU A 104 13.44 -7.82 -4.02
N ARG A 105 14.06 -7.64 -5.19
CA ARG A 105 14.78 -8.71 -5.89
C ARG A 105 16.05 -9.15 -5.16
N THR A 106 16.77 -8.22 -4.52
CA THR A 106 18.07 -8.50 -3.89
C THR A 106 17.93 -9.03 -2.47
N LEU A 107 16.97 -8.52 -1.70
CA LEU A 107 16.79 -8.84 -0.28
C LEU A 107 15.49 -9.61 0.01
N GLY A 108 14.54 -9.64 -0.93
CA GLY A 108 13.26 -10.34 -0.77
C GLY A 108 13.34 -11.83 -1.09
N GLU A 109 12.26 -12.54 -0.83
CA GLU A 109 12.13 -13.95 -1.17
C GLU A 109 12.09 -14.18 -2.69
N ARG A 110 12.58 -15.34 -3.13
CA ARG A 110 12.58 -15.71 -4.57
C ARG A 110 11.14 -15.81 -5.07
N GLY A 111 10.78 -14.94 -6.02
CA GLY A 111 9.44 -14.88 -6.64
C GLY A 111 8.54 -13.77 -6.14
N SER A 112 8.87 -13.05 -5.06
CA SER A 112 8.05 -11.95 -4.51
C SER A 112 7.84 -10.80 -5.51
N VAL A 113 8.78 -10.56 -6.41
CA VAL A 113 8.69 -9.50 -7.43
C VAL A 113 7.50 -9.70 -8.38
N GLY A 114 7.05 -10.95 -8.57
CA GLY A 114 5.94 -11.29 -9.46
C GLY A 114 4.54 -10.94 -8.93
N ASP A 115 4.41 -10.69 -7.64
CA ASP A 115 3.12 -10.38 -7.00
C ASP A 115 2.58 -8.98 -7.31
N GLY A 116 3.42 -8.08 -7.85
CA GLY A 116 3.06 -6.70 -8.19
C GLY A 116 3.11 -5.71 -7.03
N SER A 117 3.34 -6.14 -5.79
CA SER A 117 3.29 -5.28 -4.61
C SER A 117 4.38 -4.20 -4.60
N ALA A 118 5.62 -4.55 -5.03
CA ALA A 118 6.70 -3.59 -5.16
C ALA A 118 6.41 -2.52 -6.23
N VAL A 119 5.75 -2.94 -7.33
CA VAL A 119 5.33 -2.01 -8.39
C VAL A 119 4.32 -1.01 -7.84
N ILE A 120 3.28 -1.49 -7.13
CA ILE A 120 2.29 -0.61 -6.49
C ILE A 120 2.96 0.36 -5.52
N THR A 121 3.84 -0.15 -4.65
CA THR A 121 4.55 0.68 -3.66
C THR A 121 5.35 1.78 -4.35
N GLY A 122 6.10 1.46 -5.40
CA GLY A 122 6.90 2.43 -6.16
C GLY A 122 6.03 3.45 -6.91
N LEU A 123 4.94 3.02 -7.55
CA LEU A 123 4.02 3.91 -8.23
C LEU A 123 3.30 4.85 -7.25
N LEU A 124 2.79 4.34 -6.14
CA LEU A 124 2.12 5.15 -5.13
C LEU A 124 3.10 6.13 -4.48
N LEU A 125 4.30 5.69 -4.13
CA LEU A 125 5.34 6.59 -3.64
C LEU A 125 5.61 7.70 -4.66
N GLY A 126 5.92 7.33 -5.91
CA GLY A 126 6.21 8.29 -6.98
C GLY A 126 5.10 9.31 -7.20
N LEU A 127 3.82 8.87 -7.18
CA LEU A 127 2.66 9.78 -7.28
C LEU A 127 2.58 10.79 -6.14
N THR A 128 3.16 10.51 -4.99
CA THR A 128 3.19 11.46 -3.87
C THR A 128 4.36 12.43 -3.92
N LEU A 129 5.32 12.26 -4.83
CA LEU A 129 6.51 13.08 -4.94
C LEU A 129 6.29 14.29 -5.87
N PRO A 130 7.08 15.38 -5.70
CA PRO A 130 7.14 16.47 -6.67
C PRO A 130 7.74 16.02 -7.99
N ALA A 131 7.26 16.55 -9.12
CA ALA A 131 7.79 16.23 -10.45
C ALA A 131 9.27 16.61 -10.64
N GLY A 132 9.76 17.61 -9.91
CA GLY A 132 11.15 18.08 -10.00
C GLY A 132 12.12 17.43 -9.02
N ILE A 133 11.73 16.38 -8.29
CA ILE A 133 12.63 15.70 -7.35
C ILE A 133 13.79 15.04 -8.11
N PRO A 134 15.05 15.07 -7.61
CA PRO A 134 16.14 14.30 -8.16
C PRO A 134 15.83 12.80 -8.23
N LEU A 135 16.10 12.16 -9.36
CA LEU A 135 15.75 10.74 -9.59
C LEU A 135 16.38 9.80 -8.56
N TRP A 136 17.61 10.10 -8.13
CA TRP A 136 18.28 9.28 -7.11
C TRP A 136 17.58 9.35 -5.75
N MET A 137 16.95 10.49 -5.38
CA MET A 137 16.15 10.60 -4.15
C MET A 137 14.88 9.76 -4.26
N ALA A 138 14.18 9.81 -5.40
CA ALA A 138 13.01 8.98 -5.66
C ALA A 138 13.36 7.48 -5.58
N PHE A 139 14.49 7.09 -6.17
CA PHE A 139 15.04 5.73 -6.08
C PHE A 139 15.32 5.32 -4.62
N LEU A 140 16.00 6.17 -3.87
CA LEU A 140 16.33 5.93 -2.46
C LEU A 140 15.06 5.79 -1.61
N GLY A 141 14.06 6.62 -1.86
CA GLY A 141 12.75 6.52 -1.22
C GLY A 141 12.07 5.18 -1.48
N GLY A 142 12.09 4.70 -2.73
CA GLY A 142 11.59 3.38 -3.11
C GLY A 142 12.35 2.24 -2.44
N ALA A 143 13.68 2.35 -2.41
CA ALA A 143 14.55 1.39 -1.74
C ALA A 143 14.23 1.30 -0.25
N PHE A 144 14.08 2.45 0.43
CA PHE A 144 13.71 2.53 1.84
C PHE A 144 12.29 1.98 2.09
N ALA A 145 11.33 2.32 1.23
CA ALA A 145 9.95 1.86 1.33
C ALA A 145 9.85 0.33 1.41
N ILE A 146 10.54 -0.38 0.52
CA ILE A 146 10.53 -1.85 0.52
C ILE A 146 11.44 -2.40 1.62
N GLY A 147 12.67 -1.90 1.75
CA GLY A 147 13.63 -2.42 2.73
C GLY A 147 13.08 -2.33 4.16
N PHE A 148 12.69 -1.14 4.58
CA PHE A 148 12.22 -0.87 5.94
C PHE A 148 10.71 -0.99 6.10
N GLY A 149 9.93 -0.74 5.06
CA GLY A 149 8.47 -0.79 5.15
C GLY A 149 7.88 -2.19 4.98
N LYS A 150 8.58 -3.09 4.28
CA LYS A 150 8.07 -4.42 3.95
C LYS A 150 9.00 -5.55 4.42
N LEU A 151 10.28 -5.55 4.01
CA LEU A 151 11.17 -6.71 4.21
C LEU A 151 11.58 -6.91 5.66
N ILE A 152 11.84 -5.84 6.42
CA ILE A 152 12.18 -5.95 7.86
C ILE A 152 11.07 -6.66 8.66
N PHE A 153 9.82 -6.48 8.27
CA PHE A 153 8.67 -7.08 8.96
C PHE A 153 8.37 -8.51 8.50
N GLY A 154 9.08 -9.04 7.51
CA GLY A 154 8.90 -10.42 7.02
C GLY A 154 8.21 -10.54 5.67
N GLY A 155 8.08 -9.46 4.90
CA GLY A 155 7.56 -9.47 3.54
C GLY A 155 6.09 -9.09 3.41
N LEU A 156 5.45 -9.54 2.30
CA LEU A 156 4.07 -9.19 2.00
C LEU A 156 3.11 -9.75 3.08
N GLY A 157 2.25 -8.88 3.59
CA GLY A 157 1.24 -9.24 4.58
C GLY A 157 1.69 -9.11 6.04
N GLN A 158 2.97 -8.77 6.30
CA GLN A 158 3.52 -8.60 7.64
C GLN A 158 3.84 -7.14 7.99
N ASN A 159 3.71 -6.22 7.04
CA ASN A 159 4.02 -4.82 7.23
C ASN A 159 2.99 -4.13 8.15
N ILE A 160 3.48 -3.39 9.15
CA ILE A 160 2.67 -2.63 10.10
C ILE A 160 2.22 -1.32 9.45
N PHE A 161 3.09 -0.68 8.69
CA PHE A 161 2.86 0.60 8.03
C PHE A 161 2.74 0.43 6.51
N ASN A 162 2.00 1.31 5.86
CA ASN A 162 2.01 1.39 4.41
C ASN A 162 3.43 1.74 3.90
N PRO A 163 4.07 0.85 3.10
CA PRO A 163 5.46 1.03 2.70
C PRO A 163 5.71 2.30 1.87
N ALA A 164 4.79 2.66 0.98
CA ALA A 164 4.92 3.86 0.16
C ALA A 164 4.92 5.13 1.02
N LEU A 165 4.04 5.21 2.03
CA LEU A 165 3.99 6.33 2.95
C LEU A 165 5.21 6.39 3.86
N LEU A 166 5.74 5.24 4.27
CA LEU A 166 6.98 5.19 5.07
C LEU A 166 8.18 5.69 4.26
N GLY A 167 8.27 5.31 2.96
CA GLY A 167 9.28 5.84 2.05
C GLY A 167 9.16 7.35 1.85
N ARG A 168 7.95 7.89 1.71
CA ARG A 168 7.72 9.34 1.65
C ARG A 168 8.11 10.03 2.95
N ALA A 169 7.75 9.47 4.11
CA ALA A 169 8.09 10.02 5.42
C ALA A 169 9.62 10.10 5.60
N PHE A 170 10.33 9.06 5.20
CA PHE A 170 11.79 9.05 5.18
C PHE A 170 12.36 10.17 4.31
N LEU A 171 11.88 10.30 3.08
CA LEU A 171 12.33 11.37 2.18
C LEU A 171 12.01 12.77 2.74
N GLN A 172 10.85 12.95 3.37
CA GLN A 172 10.47 14.21 4.00
C GLN A 172 11.39 14.57 5.18
N ALA A 173 11.83 13.59 5.93
CA ALA A 173 12.76 13.80 7.04
C ALA A 173 14.21 14.03 6.56
N ALA A 174 14.65 13.29 5.53
CA ALA A 174 16.02 13.36 5.02
C ALA A 174 16.24 14.55 4.06
N PHE A 175 15.24 14.88 3.23
CA PHE A 175 15.34 15.88 2.17
C PHE A 175 14.13 16.83 2.16
N PRO A 176 13.85 17.58 3.24
CA PRO A 176 12.64 18.39 3.37
C PRO A 176 12.51 19.43 2.26
N THR A 177 13.60 20.10 1.87
CA THR A 177 13.60 21.12 0.83
C THR A 177 13.21 20.56 -0.54
N ALA A 178 13.70 19.38 -0.91
CA ALA A 178 13.36 18.74 -2.19
C ALA A 178 11.88 18.34 -2.25
N LEU A 179 11.27 17.96 -1.12
CA LEU A 179 9.85 17.58 -1.06
C LEU A 179 8.90 18.76 -0.91
N THR A 180 9.38 19.92 -0.52
CA THR A 180 8.56 21.15 -0.40
C THR A 180 8.72 22.10 -1.59
N THR A 181 9.62 21.80 -2.52
CA THR A 181 9.82 22.56 -3.74
C THR A 181 8.94 21.98 -4.85
N TRP A 182 7.89 22.70 -5.20
CA TRP A 182 6.92 22.29 -6.22
C TRP A 182 7.22 22.99 -7.54
N PRO A 183 7.58 22.28 -8.61
CA PRO A 183 7.78 22.92 -9.91
C PRO A 183 6.45 23.39 -10.50
N ALA A 184 6.52 24.41 -11.33
CA ALA A 184 5.38 24.85 -12.14
C ALA A 184 4.95 23.73 -13.09
N LEU A 185 3.68 23.75 -13.52
CA LEU A 185 3.17 22.81 -14.51
C LEU A 185 3.99 22.89 -15.83
N ALA A 186 4.18 21.75 -16.46
CA ALA A 186 4.92 21.67 -17.70
C ALA A 186 4.15 22.32 -18.86
N GLU A 187 4.83 23.11 -19.68
CA GLU A 187 4.21 23.69 -20.88
C GLU A 187 4.00 22.62 -21.98
N ARG A 188 4.79 21.55 -21.97
CA ARG A 188 4.76 20.47 -22.95
C ARG A 188 4.87 19.12 -22.24
N TRP A 189 4.17 18.12 -22.75
CA TRP A 189 4.22 16.76 -22.22
C TRP A 189 5.61 16.09 -22.30
N THR A 190 6.54 16.60 -23.13
CA THR A 190 7.93 16.13 -23.25
C THR A 190 8.89 16.85 -22.28
N HIS A 191 8.38 17.76 -21.42
CA HIS A 191 9.21 18.54 -20.51
C HIS A 191 9.92 17.65 -19.49
N ILE A 192 11.21 17.93 -19.27
CA ILE A 192 12.03 17.31 -18.22
C ILE A 192 12.62 18.44 -17.39
N TYR A 193 12.36 18.42 -16.08
CA TYR A 193 12.94 19.39 -15.15
C TYR A 193 14.44 19.09 -14.98
N ALA A 194 15.30 20.10 -15.12
CA ALA A 194 16.74 19.95 -14.96
C ALA A 194 17.12 19.42 -13.57
N SER A 195 16.32 19.70 -12.54
CA SER A 195 16.50 19.19 -11.18
C SER A 195 16.42 17.67 -11.07
N ASN A 196 15.71 16.97 -11.97
CA ASN A 196 15.63 15.51 -11.97
C ASN A 196 17.01 14.86 -12.19
N LEU A 197 17.88 15.51 -12.97
CA LEU A 197 19.21 15.01 -13.32
C LEU A 197 20.30 15.45 -12.34
N ALA A 198 19.93 16.16 -11.25
CA ALA A 198 20.88 16.56 -10.23
C ALA A 198 21.56 15.35 -9.59
N LEU A 199 22.88 15.33 -9.58
CA LEU A 199 23.68 14.26 -9.02
C LEU A 199 23.78 14.41 -7.48
N PRO A 200 23.91 13.30 -6.73
CA PRO A 200 24.10 13.37 -5.28
C PRO A 200 25.41 14.10 -4.96
N LEU A 201 25.39 14.92 -3.90
CA LEU A 201 26.54 15.66 -3.38
C LEU A 201 27.12 16.76 -4.29
N LEU A 202 26.62 16.92 -5.49
CA LEU A 202 26.96 18.06 -6.34
C LEU A 202 25.94 19.16 -6.11
N SER A 203 26.40 20.34 -5.70
CA SER A 203 25.52 21.51 -5.61
C SER A 203 24.96 21.78 -7.00
N PRO A 204 23.66 21.71 -7.24
CA PRO A 204 23.12 22.17 -8.50
C PRO A 204 23.50 23.65 -8.60
N GLY A 205 24.17 24.05 -9.68
CA GLY A 205 24.30 25.46 -10.01
C GLY A 205 22.90 26.08 -9.92
N LYS A 206 22.79 27.39 -9.63
CA LYS A 206 21.49 28.09 -9.51
C LYS A 206 20.57 27.68 -10.64
N VAL A 207 19.78 26.65 -10.44
CA VAL A 207 18.72 26.24 -11.37
C VAL A 207 17.58 27.20 -11.05
N ASP A 208 17.27 28.05 -11.99
CA ASP A 208 16.10 28.95 -11.92
C ASP A 208 14.84 28.07 -12.04
N VAL A 209 14.44 27.47 -10.93
CA VAL A 209 13.22 26.68 -10.89
C VAL A 209 12.10 27.63 -10.51
N VAL A 210 11.21 27.88 -11.45
CA VAL A 210 9.94 28.56 -11.14
C VAL A 210 9.15 27.62 -10.23
N THR A 211 9.11 27.96 -8.95
CA THR A 211 8.34 27.20 -7.95
C THR A 211 6.92 27.77 -7.83
N MET A 212 5.95 26.86 -7.76
CA MET A 212 4.57 27.21 -7.44
C MET A 212 4.25 26.80 -6.00
N ALA A 213 3.49 27.61 -5.29
CA ALA A 213 2.94 27.17 -4.02
C ALA A 213 1.75 26.23 -4.25
N THR A 214 1.63 25.19 -3.42
CA THR A 214 0.46 24.32 -3.46
C THR A 214 -0.79 25.07 -3.00
N PRO A 215 -2.01 24.70 -3.46
CA PRO A 215 -3.25 25.31 -3.00
C PRO A 215 -3.40 25.31 -1.48
N LEU A 216 -2.98 24.24 -0.82
CA LEU A 216 -2.96 24.15 0.64
C LEU A 216 -1.93 25.09 1.26
N GLY A 217 -0.76 25.26 0.64
CA GLY A 217 0.27 26.20 1.08
C GLY A 217 -0.21 27.64 0.96
N LEU A 218 -0.79 28.03 -0.18
CA LEU A 218 -1.39 29.36 -0.40
C LEU A 218 -2.48 29.65 0.64
N MET A 219 -3.38 28.70 0.88
CA MET A 219 -4.44 28.89 1.86
C MET A 219 -3.91 29.01 3.28
N LYS A 220 -2.92 28.20 3.65
CA LYS A 220 -2.39 28.15 5.01
C LYS A 220 -1.51 29.34 5.37
N PHE A 221 -0.60 29.73 4.48
CA PHE A 221 0.43 30.72 4.76
C PHE A 221 0.09 32.12 4.20
N GLU A 222 -0.67 32.18 3.09
CA GLU A 222 -1.00 33.43 2.42
C GLU A 222 -2.51 33.77 2.50
N HIS A 223 -3.33 32.87 3.05
CA HIS A 223 -4.79 32.99 3.14
C HIS A 223 -5.48 33.22 1.79
N GLN A 224 -4.86 32.75 0.69
CA GLN A 224 -5.39 32.83 -0.65
C GLN A 224 -6.17 31.59 -1.02
N GLY A 225 -7.44 31.75 -1.42
CA GLY A 225 -8.29 30.68 -1.92
C GLY A 225 -7.94 30.32 -3.37
N THR A 226 -7.98 29.05 -3.71
CA THR A 226 -7.84 28.56 -5.09
C THR A 226 -9.20 28.15 -5.61
N ASP A 227 -9.46 28.36 -6.90
CA ASP A 227 -10.72 27.99 -7.57
C ASP A 227 -10.96 26.46 -7.47
N LEU A 228 -12.16 26.10 -7.00
CA LEU A 228 -12.56 24.70 -6.80
C LEU A 228 -12.56 23.90 -8.10
N LEU A 229 -12.85 24.52 -9.23
CA LEU A 229 -12.82 23.84 -10.53
C LEU A 229 -11.40 23.45 -10.93
N LYS A 230 -10.42 24.34 -10.69
CA LYS A 230 -9.01 24.05 -10.92
C LYS A 230 -8.50 22.93 -10.03
N LEU A 231 -8.95 22.89 -8.76
CA LEU A 231 -8.64 21.80 -7.83
C LEU A 231 -9.25 20.46 -8.28
N ALA A 232 -10.49 20.45 -8.76
CA ALA A 232 -11.17 19.24 -9.21
C ALA A 232 -10.54 18.65 -10.47
N ILE A 233 -10.13 19.50 -11.42
CA ILE A 233 -9.47 19.10 -12.66
C ILE A 233 -7.99 18.76 -12.43
N GLY A 234 -7.36 19.31 -11.36
CA GLY A 234 -5.98 19.07 -11.02
C GLY A 234 -4.97 20.00 -11.72
N ASN A 235 -5.43 21.12 -12.26
CA ASN A 235 -4.55 22.13 -12.88
C ASN A 235 -3.94 23.06 -11.81
N THR A 236 -3.22 22.46 -10.87
CA THR A 236 -2.60 23.12 -9.72
C THR A 236 -1.22 22.54 -9.43
N GLY A 237 -0.31 23.35 -8.89
CA GLY A 237 0.98 22.88 -8.41
C GLY A 237 0.81 21.94 -7.22
N GLY A 238 1.56 20.83 -7.20
CA GLY A 238 1.49 19.85 -6.13
C GLY A 238 2.23 18.57 -6.45
N SER A 239 1.92 17.50 -5.74
CA SER A 239 2.43 16.16 -6.04
C SER A 239 1.84 15.59 -7.33
N LEU A 240 2.54 14.64 -7.95
CA LEU A 240 2.13 14.03 -9.21
C LEU A 240 0.69 13.45 -9.16
N GLY A 241 0.27 12.90 -8.03
CA GLY A 241 -1.05 12.30 -7.85
C GLY A 241 -2.15 13.28 -7.44
N GLU A 242 -1.85 14.55 -7.16
CA GLU A 242 -2.88 15.55 -6.81
C GLU A 242 -3.67 16.03 -8.01
N THR A 243 -3.11 15.90 -9.21
CA THR A 243 -3.67 16.44 -10.46
C THR A 243 -4.80 15.63 -11.07
N ALA A 244 -5.23 14.56 -10.46
CA ALA A 244 -6.22 13.66 -11.06
C ALA A 244 -7.32 13.22 -10.07
N GLY A 245 -7.73 14.12 -9.16
CA GLY A 245 -8.64 13.77 -8.06
C GLY A 245 -9.92 13.07 -8.50
N VAL A 246 -10.62 13.59 -9.51
CA VAL A 246 -11.84 12.97 -10.06
C VAL A 246 -11.54 11.62 -10.67
N LEU A 247 -10.44 11.47 -11.40
CA LEU A 247 -10.04 10.21 -12.03
C LEU A 247 -9.71 9.14 -10.98
N ILE A 248 -9.04 9.54 -9.89
CA ILE A 248 -8.75 8.65 -8.76
C ILE A 248 -10.06 8.15 -8.12
N LEU A 249 -11.05 9.04 -7.95
CA LEU A 249 -12.36 8.63 -7.41
C LEU A 249 -13.08 7.62 -8.32
N VAL A 250 -13.05 7.82 -9.64
CA VAL A 250 -13.63 6.87 -10.61
C VAL A 250 -12.91 5.51 -10.55
N CYS A 251 -11.58 5.51 -10.54
CA CYS A 251 -10.80 4.29 -10.41
C CYS A 251 -11.04 3.59 -9.05
N GLY A 252 -11.13 4.37 -7.97
CA GLY A 252 -11.47 3.86 -6.64
C GLY A 252 -12.86 3.25 -6.57
N ALA A 253 -13.87 3.88 -7.21
CA ALA A 253 -15.22 3.33 -7.32
C ALA A 253 -15.23 1.99 -8.07
N TYR A 254 -14.43 1.85 -9.13
CA TYR A 254 -14.24 0.59 -9.84
C TYR A 254 -13.65 -0.50 -8.93
N LEU A 255 -12.60 -0.19 -8.15
CA LEU A 255 -12.00 -1.12 -7.20
C LEU A 255 -12.98 -1.51 -6.09
N ALA A 256 -13.77 -0.57 -5.59
CA ALA A 256 -14.81 -0.83 -4.60
C ALA A 256 -15.92 -1.75 -5.16
N TRP A 257 -16.31 -1.54 -6.40
CA TRP A 257 -17.29 -2.41 -7.11
C TRP A 257 -16.75 -3.84 -7.27
N LYS A 258 -15.47 -3.98 -7.61
CA LYS A 258 -14.79 -5.28 -7.66
C LYS A 258 -14.54 -5.90 -6.27
N ARG A 259 -14.83 -5.19 -5.18
CA ARG A 259 -14.54 -5.59 -3.79
C ARG A 259 -13.05 -5.78 -3.49
N TYR A 260 -12.17 -5.13 -4.25
CA TYR A 260 -10.74 -5.10 -4.01
C TYR A 260 -10.31 -3.97 -3.06
N LEU A 261 -11.27 -3.10 -2.68
CA LEU A 261 -11.08 -1.97 -1.80
C LEU A 261 -12.22 -1.92 -0.77
N ASN A 262 -11.90 -1.67 0.50
CA ASN A 262 -12.89 -1.45 1.55
C ASN A 262 -13.42 -0.01 1.48
N TRP A 263 -14.59 0.17 0.82
CA TRP A 263 -15.20 1.48 0.59
C TRP A 263 -15.52 2.28 1.86
N ARG A 264 -15.61 1.60 3.03
CA ARG A 264 -15.92 2.24 4.32
C ARG A 264 -14.82 3.21 4.74
N ILE A 265 -13.57 2.87 4.45
CA ILE A 265 -12.40 3.69 4.83
C ILE A 265 -12.41 5.04 4.11
N PRO A 266 -12.40 5.13 2.77
CA PRO A 266 -12.44 6.43 2.10
C PRO A 266 -13.70 7.23 2.40
N VAL A 267 -14.86 6.60 2.52
CA VAL A 267 -16.10 7.29 2.89
C VAL A 267 -16.00 7.89 4.30
N ALA A 268 -15.45 7.15 5.26
CA ALA A 268 -15.23 7.66 6.62
C ALA A 268 -14.24 8.84 6.65
N ILE A 269 -13.14 8.75 5.88
CA ILE A 269 -12.16 9.84 5.76
C ILE A 269 -12.83 11.10 5.19
N PHE A 270 -13.53 10.98 4.07
CA PHE A 270 -14.17 12.11 3.43
C PHE A 270 -15.30 12.70 4.31
N ALA A 271 -16.08 11.88 4.98
CA ALA A 271 -17.11 12.32 5.91
C ALA A 271 -16.51 13.09 7.09
N ALA A 272 -15.42 12.58 7.70
CA ALA A 272 -14.75 13.25 8.81
C ALA A 272 -14.16 14.60 8.39
N VAL A 273 -13.45 14.64 7.25
CA VAL A 273 -12.88 15.88 6.71
C VAL A 273 -13.98 16.89 6.37
N ALA A 274 -15.05 16.45 5.70
CA ALA A 274 -16.16 17.32 5.35
C ALA A 274 -16.88 17.88 6.59
N ALA A 275 -17.25 17.02 7.54
CA ALA A 275 -17.97 17.43 8.73
C ALA A 275 -17.16 18.39 9.60
N LEU A 276 -15.87 18.03 9.86
CA LEU A 276 -15.03 18.86 10.73
C LEU A 276 -14.69 20.21 10.07
N SER A 277 -14.34 20.21 8.78
CA SER A 277 -14.04 21.48 8.07
C SER A 277 -15.27 22.36 7.89
N ALA A 278 -16.47 21.79 7.65
CA ALA A 278 -17.72 22.55 7.61
C ALA A 278 -18.05 23.16 8.98
N LEU A 279 -17.91 22.40 10.05
CA LEU A 279 -18.12 22.88 11.42
C LEU A 279 -17.17 24.02 11.77
N LEU A 280 -15.90 23.87 11.48
CA LEU A 280 -14.88 24.87 11.75
C LEU A 280 -15.08 26.16 10.90
N HIS A 281 -15.47 26.00 9.64
CA HIS A 281 -15.81 27.13 8.78
C HIS A 281 -17.05 27.89 9.27
N ALA A 282 -18.07 27.17 9.78
CA ALA A 282 -19.25 27.80 10.37
C ALA A 282 -18.93 28.64 11.62
N VAL A 283 -17.97 28.19 12.44
CA VAL A 283 -17.51 28.91 13.63
C VAL A 283 -16.55 30.04 13.27
N ARG A 284 -15.67 29.80 12.28
CA ARG A 284 -14.69 30.77 11.80
C ARG A 284 -14.68 30.79 10.26
N PRO A 285 -15.37 31.70 9.61
CA PRO A 285 -15.46 31.79 8.15
C PRO A 285 -14.11 32.05 7.45
N SER A 286 -13.08 32.46 8.19
CA SER A 286 -11.71 32.60 7.66
C SER A 286 -11.01 31.27 7.38
N LEU A 287 -11.52 30.17 7.96
CA LEU A 287 -10.96 28.83 7.72
C LEU A 287 -11.52 28.23 6.41
N PRO A 288 -10.76 27.36 5.74
CA PRO A 288 -11.19 26.76 4.48
C PRO A 288 -12.44 25.89 4.65
N GLY A 289 -13.35 26.00 3.68
CA GLY A 289 -14.58 25.20 3.65
C GLY A 289 -14.34 23.72 3.26
N ALA A 290 -15.36 22.90 3.47
CA ALA A 290 -15.30 21.45 3.19
C ALA A 290 -14.93 21.11 1.73
N PRO A 291 -15.46 21.73 0.66
CA PRO A 291 -15.09 21.40 -0.70
C PRO A 291 -13.60 21.62 -0.99
N PHE A 292 -13.03 22.70 -0.49
CA PHE A 292 -11.62 23.00 -0.62
C PHE A 292 -10.77 21.92 0.08
N MET A 293 -11.11 21.58 1.33
CA MET A 293 -10.38 20.60 2.12
C MET A 293 -10.43 19.19 1.55
N LEU A 294 -11.52 18.83 0.85
CA LEU A 294 -11.68 17.54 0.20
C LEU A 294 -10.88 17.45 -1.11
N LEU A 295 -10.89 18.50 -1.92
CA LEU A 295 -10.29 18.49 -3.26
C LEU A 295 -8.81 18.89 -3.27
N SER A 296 -8.30 19.47 -2.19
CA SER A 296 -6.91 19.95 -2.12
C SER A 296 -5.96 18.89 -1.56
N GLY A 297 -4.75 18.86 -2.10
CA GLY A 297 -3.67 17.98 -1.66
C GLY A 297 -3.90 16.51 -1.98
N GLY A 298 -3.02 15.65 -1.46
CA GLY A 298 -3.05 14.21 -1.68
C GLY A 298 -4.14 13.43 -0.93
N LEU A 299 -5.20 14.10 -0.40
CA LEU A 299 -6.24 13.44 0.39
C LEU A 299 -6.93 12.32 -0.39
N ILE A 300 -7.32 12.58 -1.64
CA ILE A 300 -8.07 11.62 -2.46
C ILE A 300 -7.20 10.41 -2.77
N LEU A 301 -5.95 10.61 -3.18
CA LEU A 301 -5.00 9.52 -3.44
C LEU A 301 -4.74 8.71 -2.16
N GLY A 302 -4.48 9.39 -1.05
CA GLY A 302 -4.24 8.77 0.26
C GLY A 302 -5.43 7.96 0.76
N ALA A 303 -6.65 8.51 0.66
CA ALA A 303 -7.86 7.85 1.13
C ALA A 303 -8.23 6.62 0.28
N VAL A 304 -8.05 6.69 -1.06
CA VAL A 304 -8.50 5.65 -1.98
C VAL A 304 -7.49 4.51 -2.10
N TYR A 305 -6.19 4.81 -2.24
CA TYR A 305 -5.18 3.79 -2.51
C TYR A 305 -4.29 3.44 -1.33
N MET A 306 -4.02 4.40 -0.43
CA MET A 306 -3.03 4.18 0.63
C MET A 306 -3.65 3.77 1.96
N ALA A 307 -4.77 4.39 2.35
CA ALA A 307 -5.48 4.03 3.58
C ALA A 307 -6.25 2.70 3.46
N THR A 308 -6.53 2.27 2.23
CA THR A 308 -7.26 1.02 1.94
C THR A 308 -6.34 -0.17 1.67
N ASP A 309 -5.05 -0.04 1.94
CA ASP A 309 -4.12 -1.16 1.91
C ASP A 309 -4.63 -2.29 2.81
N MET A 310 -4.82 -3.47 2.22
CA MET A 310 -5.43 -4.62 2.90
C MET A 310 -4.61 -5.12 4.10
N VAL A 311 -3.31 -4.87 4.12
CA VAL A 311 -2.42 -5.33 5.18
C VAL A 311 -2.44 -4.40 6.38
N THR A 312 -2.46 -3.09 6.14
CA THR A 312 -2.28 -2.06 7.17
C THR A 312 -3.59 -1.44 7.66
N SER A 313 -4.74 -1.89 7.13
CA SER A 313 -6.08 -1.44 7.55
C SER A 313 -6.78 -2.46 8.46
N PRO A 314 -7.73 -2.02 9.31
CA PRO A 314 -8.46 -2.90 10.20
C PRO A 314 -9.29 -3.96 9.46
N VAL A 315 -9.35 -5.16 10.06
CA VAL A 315 -10.10 -6.30 9.51
C VAL A 315 -11.61 -6.16 9.76
N THR A 316 -12.00 -5.49 10.86
CA THR A 316 -13.42 -5.39 11.25
C THR A 316 -14.12 -4.22 10.56
N ASN A 317 -15.42 -4.38 10.27
CA ASN A 317 -16.19 -3.31 9.64
C ASN A 317 -16.27 -2.04 10.53
N LEU A 318 -16.42 -2.21 11.84
CA LEU A 318 -16.44 -1.09 12.78
C LEU A 318 -15.05 -0.46 12.90
N GLY A 319 -14.00 -1.29 12.93
CA GLY A 319 -12.61 -0.82 12.93
C GLY A 319 -12.29 0.03 11.71
N SER A 320 -12.78 -0.35 10.52
CA SER A 320 -12.60 0.42 9.29
C SER A 320 -13.23 1.82 9.36
N TRP A 321 -14.40 1.97 10.00
CA TRP A 321 -15.02 3.27 10.24
C TRP A 321 -14.21 4.11 11.22
N ILE A 322 -13.79 3.53 12.37
CA ILE A 322 -12.96 4.22 13.38
C ILE A 322 -11.64 4.69 12.75
N PHE A 323 -10.99 3.80 12.00
CA PHE A 323 -9.74 4.08 11.30
C PHE A 323 -9.87 5.25 10.32
N GLY A 324 -10.89 5.22 9.45
CA GLY A 324 -11.12 6.28 8.49
C GLY A 324 -11.49 7.62 9.15
N LEU A 325 -12.37 7.61 10.16
CA LEU A 325 -12.71 8.82 10.93
C LEU A 325 -11.47 9.40 11.61
N GLY A 326 -10.62 8.56 12.21
CA GLY A 326 -9.36 9.00 12.83
C GLY A 326 -8.41 9.65 11.84
N ILE A 327 -8.21 9.06 10.65
CA ILE A 327 -7.39 9.65 9.59
C ILE A 327 -7.94 11.03 9.18
N GLY A 328 -9.24 11.12 8.91
CA GLY A 328 -9.86 12.37 8.48
C GLY A 328 -9.72 13.49 9.53
N LEU A 329 -9.97 13.16 10.80
CA LEU A 329 -9.86 14.11 11.90
C LEU A 329 -8.43 14.62 12.07
N ILE A 330 -7.45 13.72 12.14
CA ILE A 330 -6.03 14.07 12.31
C ILE A 330 -5.54 14.88 11.10
N THR A 331 -5.98 14.54 9.88
CA THR A 331 -5.62 15.27 8.67
C THR A 331 -6.06 16.74 8.75
N VAL A 332 -7.30 17.01 9.17
CA VAL A 332 -7.80 18.39 9.32
C VAL A 332 -7.01 19.14 10.40
N VAL A 333 -6.73 18.49 11.53
CA VAL A 333 -5.93 19.08 12.62
C VAL A 333 -4.53 19.47 12.12
N ILE A 334 -3.83 18.59 11.42
CA ILE A 334 -2.49 18.87 10.90
C ILE A 334 -2.54 19.99 9.85
N ARG A 335 -3.52 19.99 8.95
CA ARG A 335 -3.67 21.01 7.91
C ARG A 335 -3.90 22.40 8.48
N LEU A 336 -4.68 22.52 9.54
CA LEU A 336 -5.03 23.81 10.12
C LEU A 336 -4.01 24.30 11.15
N TRP A 337 -3.53 23.43 12.03
CA TRP A 337 -2.68 23.82 13.16
C TRP A 337 -1.28 23.23 13.13
N GLY A 338 -1.04 22.21 12.30
CA GLY A 338 0.31 21.61 12.18
C GLY A 338 1.29 22.51 11.45
N GLY A 339 2.58 22.18 11.48
CA GLY A 339 3.64 22.89 10.73
C GLY A 339 3.65 22.60 9.22
N LEU A 340 2.99 21.51 8.80
CA LEU A 340 2.96 21.06 7.40
C LEU A 340 1.64 21.46 6.74
N ALA A 341 1.70 21.79 5.45
CA ALA A 341 0.49 22.09 4.68
C ALA A 341 -0.36 20.83 4.46
N GLU A 342 0.28 19.66 4.32
CA GLU A 342 -0.36 18.38 4.06
C GLU A 342 -0.18 17.44 5.25
N GLY A 343 -1.24 16.74 5.67
CA GLY A 343 -1.23 15.88 6.86
C GLY A 343 -1.61 14.44 6.61
N VAL A 344 -2.06 14.08 5.40
CA VAL A 344 -2.66 12.76 5.10
C VAL A 344 -1.69 11.61 5.36
N MET A 345 -0.44 11.76 4.94
CA MET A 345 0.60 10.75 5.14
C MET A 345 0.78 10.41 6.62
N TYR A 346 0.98 11.43 7.45
CA TYR A 346 1.20 11.23 8.89
C TYR A 346 -0.04 10.69 9.60
N SER A 347 -1.22 11.12 9.16
CA SER A 347 -2.50 10.63 9.69
C SER A 347 -2.67 9.13 9.43
N ILE A 348 -2.37 8.67 8.21
CA ILE A 348 -2.46 7.26 7.85
C ILE A 348 -1.41 6.45 8.62
N LEU A 349 -0.14 6.89 8.65
CA LEU A 349 0.91 6.20 9.39
C LEU A 349 0.60 6.09 10.90
N PHE A 350 0.09 7.18 11.50
CA PHE A 350 -0.31 7.15 12.90
C PHE A 350 -1.46 6.17 13.14
N MET A 351 -2.48 6.19 12.30
CA MET A 351 -3.61 5.27 12.42
C MET A 351 -3.22 3.82 12.13
N ASN A 352 -2.25 3.56 11.22
CA ASN A 352 -1.71 2.22 11.00
C ASN A 352 -1.09 1.65 12.29
N ALA A 353 -0.36 2.47 13.06
CA ALA A 353 0.18 2.04 14.36
C ALA A 353 -0.92 1.68 15.37
N LEU A 354 -2.12 2.26 15.23
CA LEU A 354 -3.26 1.99 16.12
C LEU A 354 -4.14 0.81 15.67
N VAL A 355 -3.95 0.29 14.46
CA VAL A 355 -4.77 -0.82 13.90
C VAL A 355 -4.86 -2.02 14.84
N PRO A 356 -3.77 -2.52 15.47
CA PRO A 356 -3.87 -3.66 16.37
C PRO A 356 -4.80 -3.39 17.57
N PHE A 357 -4.79 -2.16 18.10
CA PHE A 357 -5.67 -1.76 19.22
C PHE A 357 -7.12 -1.61 18.76
N ILE A 358 -7.34 -1.05 17.57
CA ILE A 358 -8.67 -0.92 16.96
C ILE A 358 -9.26 -2.31 16.72
N ASP A 359 -8.52 -3.24 16.16
CA ASP A 359 -8.99 -4.61 15.90
C ASP A 359 -9.29 -5.35 17.21
N GLN A 360 -8.47 -5.18 18.24
CA GLN A 360 -8.74 -5.75 19.56
C GLN A 360 -10.04 -5.19 20.19
N ALA A 361 -10.25 -3.87 20.08
CA ALA A 361 -11.43 -3.20 20.63
C ALA A 361 -12.72 -3.52 19.84
N THR A 362 -12.60 -3.80 18.54
CA THR A 362 -13.75 -4.04 17.65
C THR A 362 -13.97 -5.52 17.33
N ARG A 363 -13.21 -6.41 17.97
CA ARG A 363 -13.31 -7.86 17.75
C ARG A 363 -14.70 -8.36 18.08
N PRO A 364 -15.38 -9.06 17.16
CA PRO A 364 -16.69 -9.65 17.45
C PRO A 364 -16.58 -10.72 18.53
N ALA A 365 -17.61 -10.84 19.38
CA ALA A 365 -17.66 -11.90 20.38
C ALA A 365 -17.63 -13.27 19.68
N THR A 366 -16.86 -14.21 20.24
CA THR A 366 -16.83 -15.59 19.76
C THR A 366 -18.21 -16.23 19.84
N PHE A 367 -18.53 -17.06 18.86
CA PHE A 367 -19.82 -17.75 18.82
C PHE A 367 -20.01 -18.56 20.13
N GLY A 368 -21.17 -18.41 20.79
CA GLY A 368 -21.49 -19.12 22.02
C GLY A 368 -21.12 -18.41 23.33
N THR A 369 -20.25 -17.38 23.34
CA THR A 369 -19.84 -16.69 24.60
C THR A 369 -20.81 -15.62 25.07
N ARG A 370 -21.80 -15.23 24.27
CA ARG A 370 -22.76 -14.16 24.60
C ARG A 370 -23.81 -14.58 25.65
N ALA A 371 -24.00 -15.90 25.85
CA ALA A 371 -24.93 -16.43 26.84
C ALA A 371 -24.40 -16.35 28.29
N ALA A 372 -23.09 -16.51 28.48
CA ALA A 372 -22.47 -16.50 29.81
C ALA A 372 -22.43 -15.11 30.48
N ARG A 373 -22.54 -14.02 29.71
CA ARG A 373 -22.45 -12.65 30.26
C ARG A 373 -23.79 -12.07 30.72
N LYS A 374 -24.92 -12.76 30.44
CA LYS A 374 -26.26 -12.35 30.91
C LYS A 374 -26.67 -12.97 32.27
N GLU A 375 -25.95 -13.99 32.75
CA GLU A 375 -26.26 -14.66 34.01
C GLU A 375 -25.50 -14.11 35.22
N THR A 376 -24.55 -13.19 35.03
CA THR A 376 -23.74 -12.59 36.11
C THR A 376 -24.00 -11.09 36.34
N ALA A 377 -25.09 -10.52 35.82
CA ALA A 377 -25.62 -9.19 36.11
C ALA A 377 -27.02 -9.28 36.64
#